data_a24919b7796169bcd2a39ad027343c39
#
_entry.id   a24919b7796169bcd2a39ad027343c39
#
_cell.length_a   1.000
_cell.length_b   1.000
_cell.length_c   1.000
_cell.angle_alpha   90.00
_cell.angle_beta   90.00
_cell.angle_gamma   90.00
#
_symmetry.space_group_name_H-M   'P 1'
#
loop_
_entity.id
_entity.type
_entity.pdbx_description
1 polymer ?
#
loop_
_entity_poly.entity_id
_entity_poly.type
_entity_poly.pdbx_seq_one_letter_code
_entity_poly.pdbx_strand_id
1 'polypeptide(L)'
;MAQIRLFGVVGYVYALLNIVIAISVAIRYLNSFGSEYENNTVLALKSIFALFCFAFAIMLVIGIKREKLEYIIVYRIFVLFRSTCGLVYMVINQLIVIVDYAKTANTVMEVFSVLLLIIAVVLFIGFVTIELWVLAGIKSFVELPIDIVKMPAVTPV
;
A
#
# COMPACT_ATOMS: atom_id res chain seq x y z
N MET A 1 23.55 -12.46 -6.11
CA MET A 1 23.39 -11.48 -7.21
C MET A 1 22.04 -11.58 -7.93
N ALA A 2 21.56 -12.76 -8.35
CA ALA A 2 20.28 -12.92 -9.05
C ALA A 2 19.07 -12.42 -8.22
N GLN A 3 18.98 -12.74 -6.93
CA GLN A 3 17.88 -12.28 -6.05
C GLN A 3 17.78 -10.76 -5.96
N ILE A 4 18.89 -10.06 -5.96
CA ILE A 4 18.93 -8.60 -5.80
C ILE A 4 18.43 -7.88 -7.04
N ARG A 5 18.79 -8.38 -8.23
CA ARG A 5 18.21 -7.89 -9.49
C ARG A 5 16.71 -8.16 -9.58
N LEU A 6 16.25 -9.26 -9.02
CA LEU A 6 14.83 -9.59 -8.92
C LEU A 6 14.06 -8.51 -8.14
N PHE A 7 14.60 -8.01 -7.02
CA PHE A 7 13.95 -6.95 -6.24
C PHE A 7 13.85 -5.62 -6.98
N GLY A 8 14.79 -5.32 -7.90
CA GLY A 8 14.64 -4.17 -8.80
C GLY A 8 13.39 -4.30 -9.68
N VAL A 9 13.22 -5.45 -10.36
CA VAL A 9 12.05 -5.72 -11.22
C VAL A 9 10.77 -5.77 -10.39
N VAL A 10 10.77 -6.49 -9.27
CA VAL A 10 9.63 -6.56 -8.34
C VAL A 10 9.24 -5.18 -7.85
N GLY A 11 10.22 -4.32 -7.54
CA GLY A 11 10.00 -2.94 -7.12
C GLY A 11 9.29 -2.09 -8.18
N TYR A 12 9.68 -2.21 -9.44
CA TYR A 12 8.98 -1.52 -10.53
C TYR A 12 7.56 -2.04 -10.72
N VAL A 13 7.35 -3.35 -10.72
CA VAL A 13 6.01 -3.95 -10.83
C VAL A 13 5.13 -3.49 -9.67
N TYR A 14 5.64 -3.54 -8.45
CA TYR A 14 4.95 -3.07 -7.26
C TYR A 14 4.57 -1.59 -7.36
N ALA A 15 5.50 -0.72 -7.77
CA ALA A 15 5.24 0.70 -7.94
C ALA A 15 4.19 0.98 -9.03
N LEU A 16 4.26 0.29 -10.17
CA LEU A 16 3.27 0.39 -11.25
C LEU A 16 1.88 -0.07 -10.80
N LEU A 17 1.79 -1.18 -10.08
CA LEU A 17 0.51 -1.64 -9.50
C LEU A 17 -0.10 -0.61 -8.57
N ASN A 18 0.70 0.02 -7.68
CA ASN A 18 0.21 1.10 -6.81
C ASN A 18 -0.28 2.31 -7.60
N ILE A 19 0.39 2.68 -8.70
CA ILE A 19 -0.06 3.76 -9.60
C ILE A 19 -1.42 3.42 -10.21
N VAL A 20 -1.58 2.22 -10.76
CA VAL A 20 -2.83 1.76 -11.38
C VAL A 20 -3.98 1.74 -10.36
N ILE A 21 -3.72 1.22 -9.16
CA ILE A 21 -4.70 1.20 -8.07
C ILE A 21 -5.10 2.63 -7.68
N ALA A 22 -4.13 3.53 -7.48
CA ALA A 22 -4.41 4.91 -7.08
C ALA A 22 -5.24 5.65 -8.13
N ILE A 23 -4.93 5.48 -9.43
CA ILE A 23 -5.71 6.07 -10.53
C ILE A 23 -7.13 5.49 -10.55
N SER A 24 -7.27 4.16 -10.45
CA SER A 24 -8.57 3.49 -10.47
C SER A 24 -9.47 3.96 -9.32
N VAL A 25 -8.90 4.11 -8.13
CA VAL A 25 -9.58 4.61 -6.94
C VAL A 25 -9.98 6.08 -7.11
N ALA A 26 -9.08 6.93 -7.63
CA ALA A 26 -9.36 8.33 -7.91
C ALA A 26 -10.51 8.51 -8.92
N ILE A 27 -10.49 7.76 -10.03
CA ILE A 27 -11.55 7.77 -11.04
C ILE A 27 -12.88 7.34 -10.42
N ARG A 28 -12.89 6.28 -9.60
CA ARG A 28 -14.10 5.81 -8.93
C ARG A 28 -14.71 6.89 -8.04
N TYR A 29 -13.89 7.58 -7.24
CA TYR A 29 -14.37 8.65 -6.38
C TYR A 29 -14.85 9.87 -7.19
N LEU A 30 -14.14 10.25 -8.25
CA LEU A 30 -14.57 11.34 -9.13
C LEU A 30 -15.91 11.05 -9.79
N ASN A 31 -16.16 9.83 -10.23
CA ASN A 31 -17.42 9.43 -10.84
C ASN A 31 -18.58 9.35 -9.83
N SER A 32 -18.29 9.28 -8.53
CA SER A 32 -19.28 9.26 -7.46
C SER A 32 -19.68 10.67 -6.99
N PHE A 33 -19.03 11.74 -7.47
CA PHE A 33 -19.44 13.10 -7.16
C PHE A 33 -20.84 13.39 -7.67
N GLY A 34 -21.69 13.93 -6.79
CA GLY A 34 -23.09 14.22 -7.12
C GLY A 34 -24.07 13.06 -6.90
N SER A 35 -23.60 11.90 -6.43
CA SER A 35 -24.50 10.83 -5.99
C SER A 35 -25.12 11.21 -4.64
N GLU A 36 -26.43 10.94 -4.47
CA GLU A 36 -27.18 11.24 -3.24
C GLU A 36 -26.71 10.42 -2.02
N TYR A 37 -25.85 9.43 -2.23
CA TYR A 37 -25.47 8.44 -1.21
C TYR A 37 -24.21 8.79 -0.41
N GLU A 38 -23.35 9.69 -0.87
CA GLU A 38 -22.14 10.07 -0.14
C GLU A 38 -22.00 11.58 -0.01
N ASN A 39 -21.56 12.02 1.17
CA ASN A 39 -21.26 13.43 1.42
C ASN A 39 -20.06 13.87 0.54
N ASN A 40 -20.26 14.92 -0.27
CA ASN A 40 -19.24 15.46 -1.17
C ASN A 40 -17.93 15.82 -0.47
N THR A 41 -17.97 16.23 0.81
CA THR A 41 -16.78 16.52 1.61
C THR A 41 -15.95 15.27 1.87
N VAL A 42 -16.59 14.15 2.21
CA VAL A 42 -15.92 12.85 2.45
C VAL A 42 -15.32 12.34 1.14
N LEU A 43 -16.05 12.50 0.04
CA LEU A 43 -15.61 12.09 -1.28
C LEU A 43 -14.40 12.90 -1.76
N ALA A 44 -14.39 14.23 -1.51
CA ALA A 44 -13.24 15.09 -1.79
C ALA A 44 -12.01 14.65 -0.99
N LEU A 45 -12.17 14.35 0.31
CA LEU A 45 -11.07 13.87 1.15
C LEU A 45 -10.49 12.54 0.66
N LYS A 46 -11.35 11.58 0.28
CA LYS A 46 -10.94 10.30 -0.31
C LYS A 46 -10.18 10.51 -1.63
N SER A 47 -10.62 11.44 -2.47
CA SER A 47 -9.97 11.78 -3.75
C SER A 47 -8.59 12.40 -3.53
N ILE A 48 -8.46 13.34 -2.58
CA ILE A 48 -7.17 13.93 -2.19
C ILE A 48 -6.22 12.84 -1.70
N PHE A 49 -6.70 11.93 -0.85
CA PHE A 49 -5.87 10.82 -0.35
C PHE A 49 -5.39 9.90 -1.49
N ALA A 50 -6.24 9.60 -2.48
CA ALA A 50 -5.86 8.82 -3.65
C ALA A 50 -4.77 9.53 -4.48
N LEU A 51 -4.84 10.86 -4.63
CA LEU A 51 -3.81 11.66 -5.29
C LEU A 51 -2.47 11.62 -4.52
N PHE A 52 -2.50 11.66 -3.20
CA PHE A 52 -1.29 11.46 -2.38
C PHE A 52 -0.69 10.07 -2.63
N CYS A 53 -1.49 9.01 -2.63
CA CYS A 53 -1.02 7.66 -2.93
C CYS A 53 -0.35 7.59 -4.32
N PHE A 54 -0.92 8.26 -5.32
CA PHE A 54 -0.36 8.36 -6.66
C PHE A 54 1.00 9.08 -6.68
N ALA A 55 1.09 10.24 -6.03
CA ALA A 55 2.33 11.02 -5.96
C ALA A 55 3.48 10.21 -5.30
N PHE A 56 3.18 9.53 -4.19
CA PHE A 56 4.16 8.69 -3.50
C PHE A 56 4.57 7.46 -4.34
N ALA A 57 3.65 6.87 -5.10
CA ALA A 57 3.99 5.76 -5.99
C ALA A 57 4.94 6.20 -7.12
N ILE A 58 4.72 7.41 -7.70
CA ILE A 58 5.68 8.01 -8.66
C ILE A 58 7.03 8.25 -7.99
N MET A 59 7.04 8.77 -6.77
CA MET A 59 8.28 9.01 -6.02
C MET A 59 9.07 7.71 -5.81
N LEU A 60 8.40 6.58 -5.56
CA LEU A 60 9.04 5.27 -5.48
C LEU A 60 9.70 4.88 -6.81
N VAL A 61 9.00 5.05 -7.95
CA VAL A 61 9.57 4.78 -9.29
C VAL A 61 10.84 5.60 -9.53
N ILE A 62 10.79 6.90 -9.19
CA ILE A 62 11.95 7.80 -9.34
C ILE A 62 13.10 7.34 -8.41
N GLY A 63 12.78 6.94 -7.18
CA GLY A 63 13.74 6.42 -6.20
C GLY A 63 14.48 5.20 -6.72
N ILE A 64 13.76 4.22 -7.27
CA ILE A 64 14.34 3.01 -7.85
C ILE A 64 15.18 3.35 -9.10
N LYS A 65 14.63 4.20 -10.01
CA LYS A 65 15.32 4.57 -11.26
C LYS A 65 16.60 5.37 -11.04
N ARG A 66 16.62 6.24 -10.03
CA ARG A 66 17.77 7.11 -9.70
C ARG A 66 18.67 6.54 -8.62
N GLU A 67 18.36 5.34 -8.13
CA GLU A 67 19.08 4.67 -7.03
C GLU A 67 19.21 5.56 -5.78
N LYS A 68 18.16 6.38 -5.50
CA LYS A 68 18.14 7.29 -4.37
C LYS A 68 17.40 6.66 -3.19
N LEU A 69 18.16 6.28 -2.17
CA LEU A 69 17.66 5.63 -0.97
C LEU A 69 16.64 6.50 -0.20
N GLU A 70 16.82 7.82 -0.19
CA GLU A 70 15.95 8.76 0.50
C GLU A 70 14.48 8.62 0.07
N TYR A 71 14.21 8.49 -1.22
CA TYR A 71 12.84 8.34 -1.74
C TYR A 71 12.20 7.03 -1.30
N ILE A 72 13.00 5.95 -1.18
CA ILE A 72 12.51 4.64 -0.74
C ILE A 72 12.17 4.69 0.75
N ILE A 73 12.99 5.34 1.57
CA ILE A 73 12.73 5.52 3.00
C ILE A 73 11.46 6.34 3.22
N VAL A 74 11.31 7.46 2.53
CA VAL A 74 10.11 8.31 2.63
C VAL A 74 8.87 7.54 2.19
N TYR A 75 8.95 6.77 1.10
CA TYR A 75 7.84 5.91 0.66
C TYR A 75 7.48 4.84 1.71
N ARG A 76 8.46 4.23 2.36
CA ARG A 76 8.24 3.25 3.44
C ARG A 76 7.50 3.86 4.62
N ILE A 77 7.87 5.08 5.03
CA ILE A 77 7.15 5.83 6.08
C ILE A 77 5.71 6.11 5.66
N PHE A 78 5.51 6.52 4.41
CA PHE A 78 4.17 6.74 3.86
C PHE A 78 3.32 5.46 3.88
N VAL A 79 3.89 4.30 3.50
CA VAL A 79 3.20 3.01 3.55
C VAL A 79 2.75 2.67 4.98
N LEU A 80 3.62 2.86 5.97
CA LEU A 80 3.27 2.65 7.38
C LEU A 80 2.12 3.57 7.81
N PHE A 81 2.19 4.85 7.48
CA PHE A 81 1.14 5.81 7.77
C PHE A 81 -0.19 5.43 7.09
N ARG A 82 -0.16 5.17 5.79
CA ARG A 82 -1.33 4.72 5.01
C ARG A 82 -1.97 3.47 5.61
N SER A 83 -1.14 2.49 5.97
CA SER A 83 -1.60 1.22 6.54
C SER A 83 -2.21 1.41 7.92
N THR A 84 -1.62 2.25 8.78
CA THR A 84 -2.19 2.57 10.09
C THR A 84 -3.56 3.26 9.95
N CYS A 85 -3.66 4.27 9.07
CA CYS A 85 -4.95 4.93 8.80
C CYS A 85 -5.99 3.96 8.24
N GLY A 86 -5.58 3.08 7.32
CA GLY A 86 -6.45 2.06 6.74
C GLY A 86 -6.97 1.06 7.78
N LEU A 87 -6.11 0.60 8.68
CA LEU A 87 -6.47 -0.29 9.76
C LEU A 87 -7.48 0.36 10.71
N VAL A 88 -7.21 1.58 11.16
CA VAL A 88 -8.10 2.34 12.04
C VAL A 88 -9.46 2.53 11.39
N TYR A 89 -9.49 2.96 10.14
CA TYR A 89 -10.73 3.14 9.38
C TYR A 89 -11.52 1.84 9.27
N MET A 90 -10.87 0.72 8.94
CA MET A 90 -11.50 -0.58 8.81
C MET A 90 -12.10 -1.04 10.15
N VAL A 91 -11.35 -0.91 11.25
CA VAL A 91 -11.83 -1.30 12.59
C VAL A 91 -13.02 -0.45 13.02
N ILE A 92 -12.97 0.87 12.83
CA ILE A 92 -14.09 1.76 13.20
C ILE A 92 -15.36 1.40 12.42
N ASN A 93 -15.27 1.22 11.10
CA ASN A 93 -16.44 0.86 10.30
C ASN A 93 -17.03 -0.48 10.74
N GLN A 94 -16.19 -1.47 11.02
CA GLN A 94 -16.67 -2.79 11.44
C GLN A 94 -17.29 -2.75 12.84
N LEU A 95 -16.75 -1.93 13.76
CA LEU A 95 -17.34 -1.73 15.08
C LEU A 95 -18.73 -1.09 15.00
N ILE A 96 -18.94 -0.13 14.10
CA ILE A 96 -20.26 0.47 13.85
C ILE A 96 -21.26 -0.61 13.43
N VAL A 97 -20.88 -1.49 12.50
CA VAL A 97 -21.72 -2.60 12.03
C VAL A 97 -22.06 -3.57 13.17
N ILE A 98 -21.07 -3.92 14.00
CA ILE A 98 -21.29 -4.80 15.17
C ILE A 98 -22.28 -4.17 16.16
N VAL A 99 -22.13 -2.90 16.47
CA VAL A 99 -23.02 -2.17 17.39
C VAL A 99 -24.44 -2.12 16.83
N ASP A 100 -24.63 -1.94 15.53
CA ASP A 100 -25.95 -1.91 14.92
C ASP A 100 -26.63 -3.29 14.95
N TYR A 101 -25.90 -4.39 14.77
CA TYR A 101 -26.42 -5.74 14.95
C TYR A 101 -26.76 -6.05 16.42
N ALA A 102 -25.94 -5.60 17.37
CA ALA A 102 -26.23 -5.75 18.79
C ALA A 102 -27.54 -5.04 19.19
N LYS A 103 -27.81 -3.83 18.66
CA LYS A 103 -29.08 -3.11 18.89
C LYS A 103 -30.30 -3.84 18.34
N THR A 104 -30.15 -4.59 17.25
CA THR A 104 -31.24 -5.36 16.63
C THR A 104 -31.43 -6.74 17.27
N ALA A 105 -30.67 -7.07 18.34
CA ALA A 105 -30.66 -8.37 19.02
C ALA A 105 -30.39 -9.56 18.06
N ASN A 106 -29.69 -9.33 16.97
CA ASN A 106 -29.32 -10.36 15.99
C ASN A 106 -27.95 -10.96 16.32
N THR A 107 -27.89 -11.81 17.34
CA THR A 107 -26.67 -12.42 17.89
C THR A 107 -25.87 -13.21 16.85
N VAL A 108 -26.53 -13.83 15.87
CA VAL A 108 -25.85 -14.61 14.82
C VAL A 108 -25.04 -13.67 13.92
N MET A 109 -25.62 -12.55 13.48
CA MET A 109 -24.95 -11.57 12.64
C MET A 109 -23.86 -10.81 13.40
N GLU A 110 -24.05 -10.56 14.70
CA GLU A 110 -23.05 -9.96 15.57
C GLU A 110 -21.79 -10.85 15.65
N VAL A 111 -21.94 -12.13 16.00
CA VAL A 111 -20.81 -13.09 16.06
C VAL A 111 -20.12 -13.23 14.71
N PHE A 112 -20.88 -13.32 13.62
CA PHE A 112 -20.32 -13.38 12.28
C PHE A 112 -19.52 -12.12 11.92
N SER A 113 -20.00 -10.93 12.28
CA SER A 113 -19.31 -9.66 12.05
C SER A 113 -18.01 -9.56 12.84
N VAL A 114 -17.97 -10.06 14.09
CA VAL A 114 -16.74 -10.13 14.89
C VAL A 114 -15.73 -11.07 14.26
N LEU A 115 -16.16 -12.24 13.78
CA LEU A 115 -15.29 -13.18 13.10
C LEU A 115 -14.71 -12.58 11.82
N LEU A 116 -15.52 -11.90 11.01
CA LEU A 116 -15.06 -11.18 9.83
C LEU A 116 -14.04 -10.10 10.15
N LEU A 117 -14.22 -9.36 11.25
CA LEU A 117 -13.25 -8.36 11.71
C LEU A 117 -11.89 -9.02 12.01
N ILE A 118 -11.88 -10.12 12.75
CA ILE A 118 -10.64 -10.83 13.09
C ILE A 118 -9.92 -11.28 11.83
N ILE A 119 -10.64 -11.93 10.90
CA ILE A 119 -10.07 -12.39 9.62
C ILE A 119 -9.51 -11.20 8.82
N ALA A 120 -10.27 -10.12 8.71
CA ALA A 120 -9.85 -8.94 7.96
C ALA A 120 -8.58 -8.30 8.56
N VAL A 121 -8.47 -8.21 9.88
CA VAL A 121 -7.26 -7.69 10.56
C VAL A 121 -6.05 -8.59 10.29
N VAL A 122 -6.20 -9.91 10.39
CA VAL A 122 -5.10 -10.86 10.12
C VAL A 122 -4.62 -10.76 8.68
N LEU A 123 -5.54 -10.73 7.71
CA LEU A 123 -5.20 -10.58 6.30
C LEU A 123 -4.55 -9.23 6.01
N PHE A 124 -5.01 -8.16 6.64
CA PHE A 124 -4.44 -6.82 6.49
C PHE A 124 -3.00 -6.76 7.02
N ILE A 125 -2.73 -7.32 8.21
CA ILE A 125 -1.38 -7.40 8.78
C ILE A 125 -0.46 -8.22 7.86
N GLY A 126 -0.94 -9.36 7.35
CA GLY A 126 -0.20 -10.18 6.39
C GLY A 126 0.18 -9.39 5.13
N PHE A 127 -0.78 -8.65 4.56
CA PHE A 127 -0.54 -7.81 3.39
C PHE A 127 0.50 -6.71 3.65
N VAL A 128 0.40 -5.98 4.76
CA VAL A 128 1.36 -4.94 5.16
C VAL A 128 2.76 -5.54 5.36
N THR A 129 2.85 -6.73 5.95
CA THR A 129 4.13 -7.42 6.16
C THR A 129 4.82 -7.74 4.83
N ILE A 130 4.05 -8.24 3.84
CA ILE A 130 4.57 -8.51 2.49
C ILE A 130 5.02 -7.21 1.82
N GLU A 131 4.24 -6.13 1.93
CA GLU A 131 4.57 -4.82 1.38
C GLU A 131 5.88 -4.27 1.95
N LEU A 132 6.05 -4.35 3.27
CA LEU A 132 7.29 -3.93 3.95
C LEU A 132 8.48 -4.82 3.59
N TRP A 133 8.27 -6.11 3.38
CA TRP A 133 9.31 -7.04 2.95
C TRP A 133 9.81 -6.71 1.53
N VAL A 134 8.89 -6.42 0.60
CA VAL A 134 9.23 -5.97 -0.76
C VAL A 134 10.04 -4.66 -0.70
N LEU A 135 9.62 -3.70 0.12
CA LEU A 135 10.34 -2.42 0.28
C LEU A 135 11.73 -2.60 0.91
N ALA A 136 11.88 -3.55 1.84
CA ALA A 136 13.20 -3.90 2.40
C ALA A 136 14.13 -4.50 1.32
N GLY A 137 13.60 -5.34 0.44
CA GLY A 137 14.34 -5.88 -0.69
C GLY A 137 14.76 -4.81 -1.72
N ILE A 138 13.85 -3.84 -2.03
CA ILE A 138 14.17 -2.71 -2.89
C ILE A 138 15.27 -1.83 -2.28
N LYS A 139 15.18 -1.57 -0.96
CA LYS A 139 16.21 -0.84 -0.23
C LYS A 139 17.57 -1.51 -0.39
N SER A 140 17.66 -2.82 -0.14
CA SER A 140 18.90 -3.60 -0.30
C SER A 140 19.43 -3.58 -1.73
N PHE A 141 18.54 -3.53 -2.74
CA PHE A 141 18.93 -3.39 -4.15
C PHE A 141 19.62 -2.07 -4.43
N VAL A 142 19.10 -0.96 -3.87
CA VAL A 142 19.63 0.40 -4.09
C VAL A 142 20.89 0.66 -3.25
N GLU A 143 21.07 0.00 -2.11
CA GLU A 143 22.24 0.14 -1.24
C GLU A 143 23.50 -0.59 -1.75
N LEU A 144 23.37 -1.47 -2.76
CA LEU A 144 24.53 -2.16 -3.31
C LEU A 144 25.46 -1.18 -4.01
N PRO A 145 26.76 -1.13 -3.63
CA PRO A 145 27.72 -0.30 -4.33
C PRO A 145 27.83 -0.75 -5.79
N ILE A 146 27.71 0.22 -6.69
CA ILE A 146 27.80 0.05 -8.17
C ILE A 146 29.10 -0.63 -8.59
N ASP A 147 30.14 -0.53 -7.77
CA ASP A 147 31.47 -1.09 -8.04
C ASP A 147 31.50 -2.63 -8.10
N ILE A 148 30.58 -3.32 -7.42
CA ILE A 148 30.51 -4.80 -7.46
C ILE A 148 29.84 -5.30 -8.76
N VAL A 149 29.01 -4.49 -9.40
CA VAL A 149 28.30 -4.86 -10.63
C VAL A 149 29.18 -4.65 -11.87
N LYS A 150 30.20 -3.80 -11.78
CA LYS A 150 31.11 -3.43 -12.89
C LYS A 150 32.44 -4.17 -12.91
N MET A 151 32.67 -5.17 -12.05
CA MET A 151 33.84 -6.01 -12.22
C MET A 151 33.72 -6.75 -13.57
N PRO A 152 34.57 -6.46 -14.53
CA PRO A 152 34.64 -7.25 -15.76
C PRO A 152 34.93 -8.69 -15.34
N ALA A 153 34.23 -9.65 -15.96
CA ALA A 153 34.56 -11.05 -15.82
C ALA A 153 36.05 -11.21 -16.08
N VAL A 154 36.80 -11.58 -15.01
CA VAL A 154 38.21 -11.92 -15.17
C VAL A 154 38.23 -13.12 -16.12
N THR A 155 38.61 -12.90 -17.36
CA THR A 155 38.91 -13.99 -18.30
C THR A 155 40.09 -14.76 -17.72
N PRO A 156 39.91 -16.04 -17.37
CA PRO A 156 41.05 -16.87 -16.99
C PRO A 156 41.98 -16.96 -18.21
N VAL A 157 43.21 -16.58 -18.00
CA VAL A 157 44.32 -16.78 -18.93
C VAL A 157 44.75 -18.24 -18.91
#